data_0210863da091f73ada3f8a3cc9c4a80c
#
_entry.id   0210863da091f73ada3f8a3cc9c4a80c
#
_cell.length_a   1.000
_cell.length_b   1.000
_cell.length_c   1.000
_cell.angle_alpha   90.00
_cell.angle_beta   90.00
_cell.angle_gamma   90.00
#
_symmetry.space_group_name_H-M   'P 1'
#
loop_
_entity.id
_entity.type
_entity.pdbx_description
1 polymer ?
#
loop_
_entity_poly.entity_id
_entity_poly.type
_entity_poly.pdbx_seq_one_letter_code
_entity_poly.pdbx_strand_id
1 'polypeptide(L)' 'MNIIIKINTDNAAFEDNPAELPEILGKLKRKIENIGGLPQEGEEFYLYDTNGNNVGEFSVTE' A
#
# COMPACT_ATOMS: atom_id res chain seq x y z
N MET A 1 0.60 -10.64 16.04
CA MET A 1 0.79 -9.45 15.19
C MET A 1 0.27 -9.76 13.80
N ASN A 2 -0.54 -8.86 13.27
CA ASN A 2 -1.12 -9.02 11.94
C ASN A 2 -0.79 -7.81 11.08
N ILE A 3 -0.51 -8.08 9.80
CA ILE A 3 -0.32 -7.03 8.82
C ILE A 3 -1.56 -7.01 7.94
N ILE A 4 -2.18 -5.84 7.84
CA ILE A 4 -3.39 -5.65 7.06
C ILE A 4 -3.09 -4.65 5.96
N ILE A 5 -3.39 -5.06 4.73
CA ILE A 5 -3.24 -4.20 3.55
C ILE A 5 -4.59 -4.11 2.88
N LYS A 6 -5.13 -2.90 2.78
CA LYS A 6 -6.40 -2.65 2.09
C LYS A 6 -6.13 -1.77 0.89
N ILE A 7 -6.69 -2.13 -0.25
CA ILE A 7 -6.59 -1.34 -1.47
C ILE A 7 -7.98 -1.32 -2.12
N ASN A 8 -8.51 -0.10 -2.31
CA ASN A 8 -9.76 0.09 -3.03
C ASN A 8 -9.44 0.36 -4.50
N THR A 9 -9.93 -0.50 -5.38
CA THR A 9 -9.63 -0.44 -6.81
C THR A 9 -10.75 0.20 -7.64
N ASP A 10 -11.66 0.92 -7.01
CA ASP A 10 -12.85 1.47 -7.67
C ASP A 10 -12.62 2.83 -8.33
N ASN A 11 -11.39 3.17 -8.69
CA ASN A 11 -11.14 4.43 -9.37
C ASN A 11 -10.56 4.21 -10.78
N ALA A 12 -10.56 5.30 -11.57
CA ALA A 12 -10.16 5.28 -12.96
C ALA A 12 -8.70 4.83 -13.18
N ALA A 13 -7.82 5.08 -12.22
CA ALA A 13 -6.42 4.69 -12.35
C ALA A 13 -6.27 3.17 -12.50
N PHE A 14 -7.07 2.40 -11.78
CA PHE A 14 -7.06 0.95 -11.89
C PHE A 14 -7.74 0.45 -13.16
N GLU A 15 -8.80 1.13 -13.60
CA GLU A 15 -9.50 0.76 -14.82
C GLU A 15 -8.64 0.99 -16.06
N ASP A 16 -7.92 2.11 -16.07
CA ASP A 16 -7.15 2.55 -17.25
C ASP A 16 -5.75 1.95 -17.33
N ASN A 17 -5.21 1.47 -16.24
CA ASN A 17 -3.83 1.00 -16.17
C ASN A 17 -3.74 -0.36 -15.47
N PRO A 18 -3.56 -1.46 -16.22
CA PRO A 18 -3.42 -2.78 -15.61
C PRO A 18 -2.18 -2.94 -14.72
N ALA A 19 -1.22 -2.03 -14.83
CA ALA A 19 -0.01 -2.06 -14.00
C ALA A 19 -0.17 -1.26 -12.69
N GLU A 20 -1.31 -0.61 -12.48
CA GLU A 20 -1.51 0.26 -11.30
C GLU A 20 -1.35 -0.50 -10.00
N LEU A 21 -2.00 -1.64 -9.85
CA LEU A 21 -1.90 -2.44 -8.64
C LEU A 21 -0.47 -2.97 -8.41
N PRO A 22 0.19 -3.58 -9.41
CA PRO A 22 1.58 -3.98 -9.22
C PRO A 22 2.51 -2.84 -8.85
N GLU A 23 2.31 -1.64 -9.39
CA GLU A 23 3.12 -0.47 -9.05
C GLU A 23 2.93 -0.05 -7.60
N ILE A 24 1.69 -0.05 -7.11
CA ILE A 24 1.40 0.26 -5.70
C ILE A 24 2.07 -0.76 -4.79
N LEU A 25 1.94 -2.04 -5.10
CA LEU A 25 2.58 -3.10 -4.32
C LEU A 25 4.10 -3.01 -4.35
N GLY A 26 4.68 -2.60 -5.49
CA GLY A 26 6.11 -2.38 -5.60
C GLY A 26 6.61 -1.24 -4.72
N LYS A 27 5.86 -0.16 -4.64
CA LYS A 27 6.18 0.96 -3.74
C LYS A 27 6.08 0.53 -2.29
N LEU A 28 5.06 -0.24 -1.96
CA LEU A 28 4.88 -0.77 -0.60
C LEU A 28 6.06 -1.69 -0.24
N LYS A 29 6.46 -2.55 -1.15
CA LYS A 29 7.60 -3.44 -0.94
C LYS A 29 8.86 -2.63 -0.59
N ARG A 30 9.16 -1.59 -1.37
CA ARG A 30 10.34 -0.74 -1.12
C ARG A 30 10.26 -0.03 0.23
N LYS A 31 9.07 0.42 0.60
CA LYS A 31 8.87 1.10 1.88
C LYS A 31 9.14 0.15 3.04
N ILE A 32 8.68 -1.09 2.95
CA ILE A 32 8.93 -2.10 3.97
C ILE A 32 10.42 -2.46 4.00
N GLU A 33 11.07 -2.58 2.86
CA GLU A 33 12.50 -2.83 2.79
C GLU A 33 13.31 -1.73 3.48
N ASN A 34 12.88 -0.48 3.34
CA ASN A 34 13.55 0.67 3.96
C ASN A 34 13.40 0.70 5.49
N ILE A 35 12.40 0.03 6.03
CA ILE A 35 12.25 -0.12 7.48
C ILE A 35 13.39 -0.99 8.03
N GLY A 36 13.90 -1.91 7.22
CA GLY A 36 15.06 -2.71 7.60
C GLY A 36 14.74 -3.94 8.43
N GLY A 37 13.48 -4.32 8.52
CA GLY A 37 13.06 -5.49 9.27
C GLY A 37 11.55 -5.60 9.27
N LEU A 38 11.01 -6.45 10.10
CA LEU A 38 9.57 -6.61 10.22
C LEU A 38 8.95 -5.33 10.80
N PRO A 39 7.92 -4.76 10.18
CA PRO A 39 7.24 -3.60 10.74
C PRO A 39 6.68 -3.89 12.13
N GLN A 40 6.70 -2.89 12.99
CA GLN A 40 6.25 -3.06 14.36
C GLN A 40 4.77 -2.74 14.52
N GLU A 41 4.17 -3.33 15.54
CA GLU A 41 2.79 -3.05 15.91
C GLU A 41 2.57 -1.55 16.10
N GLY A 42 1.47 -1.05 15.56
CA GLY A 42 1.14 0.36 15.59
C GLY A 42 1.60 1.14 14.38
N GLU A 43 2.45 0.57 13.54
CA GLU A 43 2.85 1.24 12.31
C GLU A 43 1.70 1.23 11.31
N GLU A 44 1.51 2.37 10.64
CA GLU A 44 0.51 2.49 9.58
C GLU A 44 0.91 3.58 8.61
N PHE A 45 0.52 3.41 7.35
CA PHE A 45 0.70 4.45 6.34
C PHE A 45 -0.30 4.22 5.21
N TYR A 46 -0.53 5.28 4.44
CA TYR A 46 -1.49 5.27 3.35
C TYR A 46 -0.84 4.88 2.04
N LEU A 47 -1.65 4.32 1.16
CA LEU A 47 -1.23 3.93 -0.18
C LEU A 47 -1.90 4.87 -1.19
N TYR A 48 -1.13 5.29 -2.20
CA TYR A 48 -1.59 6.27 -3.18
C TYR A 48 -1.47 5.72 -4.59
N ASP A 49 -2.40 6.11 -5.45
CA ASP A 49 -2.33 5.77 -6.86
C ASP A 49 -1.39 6.73 -7.61
N THR A 50 -1.26 6.55 -8.92
CA THR A 50 -0.39 7.38 -9.77
C THR A 50 -0.81 8.84 -9.75
N ASN A 51 -2.10 9.11 -9.53
CA ASN A 51 -2.67 10.45 -9.51
C ASN A 51 -2.59 11.11 -8.12
N GLY A 52 -2.03 10.43 -7.14
CA GLY A 52 -1.90 10.97 -5.78
C GLY A 52 -3.13 10.82 -4.92
N ASN A 53 -4.11 10.02 -5.34
CA ASN A 53 -5.30 9.74 -4.54
C ASN A 53 -5.02 8.63 -3.54
N ASN A 54 -5.51 8.79 -2.31
CA ASN A 54 -5.41 7.74 -1.31
C ASN A 54 -6.35 6.59 -1.71
N VAL A 55 -5.79 5.42 -1.94
CA VAL A 55 -6.55 4.23 -2.36
C VAL A 55 -6.52 3.11 -1.33
N GLY A 56 -5.77 3.27 -0.26
CA GLY A 56 -5.69 2.21 0.74
C GLY A 56 -4.77 2.54 1.88
N GLU A 57 -4.55 1.52 2.69
CA GLU A 57 -3.71 1.66 3.88
C GLU A 57 -3.00 0.37 4.22
N PHE A 58 -1.86 0.53 4.86
CA PHE A 58 -1.10 -0.55 5.48
C PHE A 58 -1.14 -0.34 6.98
N SER A 59 -1.42 -1.37 7.74
CA SER A 59 -1.39 -1.28 9.20
C SER A 59 -0.86 -2.56 9.83
N VAL A 60 -0.24 -2.41 10.98
CA VAL A 60 0.25 -3.52 11.78
C VAL A 60 -0.50 -3.52 13.10
N THR A 61 -1.23 -4.58 13.38
CA THR A 61 -2.06 -4.72 14.56
C THR A 61 -1.61 -5.90 15.42
N GLU A 62 -2.16 -5.97 16.57
CA GLU A 62 -1.87 -7.06 17.50
C GLU A 62 -2.31 -8.46 17.03
#